data_29f7d0469c45faf9ec0aa737673240dd
#
_entry.id   29f7d0469c45faf9ec0aa737673240dd
#
_cell.length_a   1.000
_cell.length_b   1.000
_cell.length_c   1.000
_cell.angle_alpha   90.00
_cell.angle_beta   90.00
_cell.angle_gamma   90.00
#
_symmetry.space_group_name_H-M   'P 1'
#
loop_
_entity.id
_entity.type
_entity.pdbx_description
1 polymer ?
#
loop_
_entity_poly.entity_id
_entity_poly.type
_entity_poly.pdbx_seq_one_letter_code
_entity_poly.pdbx_strand_id
1 'polypeptide(L)'
;QSHADKSTQKPTLRLVLATLIWCCLVAAAARPQWLGEPVSIPNEGRDLMIAVDLSGSMKQDDMRINGRAVNRLDMTKYVLSDFIKRRIGDRLGLILFADTAYLQAPLTFDRDTVKTLLDESVLGLVGERTAIGDAIGLAVKRFDDKEESNRVLILLTDGANTAGNITPE
;
A
#
# COMPACT_ATOMS: atom_id res chain seq x y z
N GLN A 1 8.26 35.54 -76.82
CA GLN A 1 6.98 35.66 -76.06
C GLN A 1 6.86 34.48 -75.16
N SER A 2 7.19 34.65 -73.90
CA SER A 2 7.08 33.61 -72.89
C SER A 2 5.86 33.91 -72.03
N HIS A 3 4.83 33.11 -72.15
CA HIS A 3 3.69 33.12 -71.24
C HIS A 3 4.05 32.39 -69.98
N ALA A 4 4.25 33.15 -68.92
CA ALA A 4 4.28 32.62 -67.54
C ALA A 4 2.85 32.36 -67.11
N ASP A 5 2.44 31.09 -67.05
CA ASP A 5 1.19 30.64 -66.48
C ASP A 5 1.25 30.81 -64.98
N LYS A 6 0.68 31.91 -64.45
CA LYS A 6 0.46 32.13 -63.04
C LYS A 6 -0.77 31.32 -62.63
N SER A 7 -0.56 30.16 -62.08
CA SER A 7 -1.61 29.40 -61.37
C SER A 7 -2.10 30.23 -60.18
N THR A 8 -3.18 30.94 -60.36
CA THR A 8 -3.92 31.64 -59.31
C THR A 8 -4.63 30.65 -58.42
N GLN A 9 -3.88 29.96 -57.56
CA GLN A 9 -4.50 29.22 -56.46
C GLN A 9 -5.24 30.24 -55.59
N LYS A 10 -6.56 30.07 -55.52
CA LYS A 10 -7.46 31.00 -54.80
C LYS A 10 -6.98 31.15 -53.36
N PRO A 11 -6.77 32.35 -52.81
CA PRO A 11 -6.25 32.59 -51.47
C PRO A 11 -7.09 31.91 -50.39
N THR A 12 -8.37 31.64 -50.65
CA THR A 12 -9.29 30.89 -49.80
C THR A 12 -8.87 29.44 -49.60
N LEU A 13 -8.32 28.73 -50.60
CA LEU A 13 -7.88 27.34 -50.46
C LEU A 13 -6.64 27.25 -49.56
N ARG A 14 -5.71 28.19 -49.70
CA ARG A 14 -4.51 28.24 -48.82
C ARG A 14 -4.89 28.52 -47.36
N LEU A 15 -5.85 29.38 -47.13
CA LEU A 15 -6.33 29.71 -45.80
C LEU A 15 -7.01 28.49 -45.15
N VAL A 16 -7.89 27.79 -45.93
CA VAL A 16 -8.53 26.55 -45.44
C VAL A 16 -7.52 25.47 -45.11
N LEU A 17 -6.51 25.26 -45.96
CA LEU A 17 -5.45 24.28 -45.67
C LEU A 17 -4.64 24.66 -44.43
N ALA A 18 -4.30 25.93 -44.27
CA ALA A 18 -3.54 26.41 -43.09
C ALA A 18 -4.36 26.25 -41.80
N THR A 19 -5.65 26.54 -41.79
CA THR A 19 -6.51 26.30 -40.61
C THR A 19 -6.67 24.83 -40.29
N LEU A 20 -6.79 23.97 -41.31
CA LEU A 20 -6.87 22.51 -41.11
C LEU A 20 -5.59 21.94 -40.48
N ILE A 21 -4.43 22.36 -40.99
CA ILE A 21 -3.12 21.97 -40.40
C ILE A 21 -3.00 22.46 -38.97
N TRP A 22 -3.41 23.71 -38.70
CA TRP A 22 -3.38 24.26 -37.34
C TRP A 22 -4.29 23.46 -36.38
N CYS A 23 -5.53 23.15 -36.79
CA CYS A 23 -6.44 22.32 -35.98
C CYS A 23 -5.86 20.92 -35.70
N CYS A 24 -5.24 20.29 -36.73
CA CYS A 24 -4.60 19.00 -36.54
C CYS A 24 -3.40 19.06 -35.55
N LEU A 25 -2.60 20.14 -35.62
CA LEU A 25 -1.48 20.36 -34.69
C LEU A 25 -1.99 20.56 -33.26
N VAL A 26 -3.04 21.34 -33.05
CA VAL A 26 -3.66 21.57 -31.75
C VAL A 26 -4.24 20.26 -31.21
N ALA A 27 -4.93 19.47 -32.02
CA ALA A 27 -5.49 18.18 -31.62
C ALA A 27 -4.38 17.19 -31.27
N ALA A 28 -3.27 17.15 -31.99
CA ALA A 28 -2.12 16.31 -31.70
C ALA A 28 -1.41 16.73 -30.40
N ALA A 29 -1.29 18.04 -30.15
CA ALA A 29 -0.72 18.58 -28.92
C ALA A 29 -1.59 18.33 -27.68
N ALA A 30 -2.91 18.31 -27.84
CA ALA A 30 -3.87 18.00 -26.78
C ALA A 30 -3.82 16.56 -26.28
N ARG A 31 -3.16 15.63 -27.01
CA ARG A 31 -3.04 14.21 -26.67
C ARG A 31 -4.35 13.62 -26.12
N PRO A 32 -5.46 13.63 -26.89
CA PRO A 32 -6.71 13.08 -26.40
C PRO A 32 -6.50 11.62 -26.00
N GLN A 33 -6.65 11.34 -24.70
CA GLN A 33 -6.57 9.97 -24.16
C GLN A 33 -7.99 9.45 -23.98
N TRP A 34 -8.30 8.33 -24.60
CA TRP A 34 -9.50 7.60 -24.31
C TRP A 34 -9.25 6.80 -23.04
N LEU A 35 -9.79 7.28 -21.92
CA LEU A 35 -9.88 6.45 -20.73
C LEU A 35 -10.93 5.38 -21.02
N GLY A 36 -10.47 4.13 -21.24
CA GLY A 36 -11.36 2.98 -21.23
C GLY A 36 -12.03 2.85 -19.86
N GLU A 37 -13.13 2.10 -19.80
CA GLU A 37 -13.73 1.74 -18.52
C GLU A 37 -12.66 1.11 -17.64
N PRO A 38 -12.58 1.47 -16.34
CA PRO A 38 -11.65 0.85 -15.43
C PRO A 38 -11.93 -0.65 -15.44
N VAL A 39 -10.99 -1.42 -15.97
CA VAL A 39 -11.04 -2.88 -15.88
C VAL A 39 -10.89 -3.18 -14.40
N SER A 40 -11.99 -3.50 -13.73
CA SER A 40 -11.95 -4.10 -12.40
C SER A 40 -11.32 -5.47 -12.58
N ILE A 41 -10.01 -5.55 -12.32
CA ILE A 41 -9.36 -6.85 -12.15
C ILE A 41 -10.06 -7.47 -10.94
N PRO A 42 -10.75 -8.61 -11.08
CA PRO A 42 -11.31 -9.29 -9.92
C PRO A 42 -10.15 -9.60 -8.99
N ASN A 43 -10.00 -8.79 -7.97
CA ASN A 43 -8.95 -8.93 -6.98
C ASN A 43 -9.45 -10.01 -6.02
N GLU A 44 -9.17 -11.27 -6.33
CA GLU A 44 -9.37 -12.38 -5.39
C GLU A 44 -8.42 -12.28 -4.20
N GLY A 45 -7.61 -11.23 -4.15
CA GLY A 45 -6.67 -10.92 -3.08
C GLY A 45 -7.40 -10.63 -1.77
N ARG A 46 -6.77 -11.04 -0.67
CA ARG A 46 -7.23 -10.81 0.69
C ARG A 46 -6.71 -9.48 1.21
N ASP A 47 -7.46 -8.88 2.12
CA ASP A 47 -7.00 -7.77 2.94
C ASP A 47 -6.40 -8.32 4.22
N LEU A 48 -5.08 -8.31 4.31
CA LEU A 48 -4.32 -8.83 5.45
C LEU A 48 -3.78 -7.68 6.29
N MET A 49 -4.34 -7.47 7.47
CA MET A 49 -3.80 -6.55 8.45
C MET A 49 -2.89 -7.32 9.41
N ILE A 50 -1.63 -6.92 9.51
CA ILE A 50 -0.64 -7.52 10.39
C ILE A 50 -0.47 -6.60 11.60
N ALA A 51 -0.73 -7.11 12.80
CA ALA A 51 -0.53 -6.39 14.04
C ALA A 51 0.63 -7.01 14.82
N VAL A 52 1.68 -6.21 15.08
CA VAL A 52 2.92 -6.65 15.72
C VAL A 52 3.08 -5.98 17.07
N ASP A 53 3.31 -6.80 18.08
CA ASP A 53 3.60 -6.39 19.44
C ASP A 53 5.03 -5.84 19.57
N LEU A 54 5.16 -4.64 20.16
CA LEU A 54 6.44 -4.00 20.49
C LEU A 54 6.62 -3.84 21.99
N SER A 55 5.85 -4.56 22.81
CA SER A 55 5.90 -4.49 24.28
C SER A 55 7.24 -5.00 24.84
N GLY A 56 7.46 -4.76 26.12
CA GLY A 56 8.70 -5.10 26.81
C GLY A 56 9.05 -6.58 26.76
N SER A 57 8.05 -7.49 26.71
CA SER A 57 8.27 -8.95 26.62
C SER A 57 8.98 -9.38 25.35
N MET A 58 8.78 -8.62 24.25
CA MET A 58 9.41 -8.88 22.95
C MET A 58 10.94 -8.63 22.94
N LYS A 59 11.49 -8.06 24.01
CA LYS A 59 12.95 -7.85 24.21
C LYS A 59 13.69 -9.14 24.59
N GLN A 60 13.00 -10.21 24.98
CA GLN A 60 13.63 -11.43 25.48
C GLN A 60 14.42 -12.15 24.38
N ASP A 61 15.69 -12.47 24.66
CA ASP A 61 16.62 -13.17 23.75
C ASP A 61 16.52 -14.70 23.89
N ASP A 62 15.32 -15.24 23.84
CA ASP A 62 15.02 -16.66 24.00
C ASP A 62 14.80 -17.40 22.68
N MET A 63 14.84 -16.67 21.55
CA MET A 63 14.68 -17.22 20.21
C MET A 63 16.03 -17.47 19.52
N ARG A 64 16.04 -18.26 18.45
CA ARG A 64 17.25 -18.54 17.67
C ARG A 64 17.00 -18.47 16.17
N ILE A 65 17.84 -17.70 15.46
CA ILE A 65 17.91 -17.68 13.99
C ILE A 65 19.29 -18.20 13.58
N ASN A 66 19.32 -19.29 12.82
CA ASN A 66 20.56 -19.92 12.34
C ASN A 66 21.57 -20.21 13.47
N GLY A 67 21.08 -20.61 14.65
CA GLY A 67 21.90 -20.93 15.82
C GLY A 67 22.34 -19.74 16.67
N ARG A 68 22.06 -18.49 16.26
CA ARG A 68 22.32 -17.27 17.02
C ARG A 68 21.10 -16.90 17.86
N ALA A 69 21.31 -16.54 19.13
CA ALA A 69 20.26 -15.99 19.98
C ALA A 69 19.82 -14.63 19.44
N VAL A 70 18.50 -14.42 19.39
CA VAL A 70 17.86 -13.18 18.94
C VAL A 70 16.66 -12.90 19.84
N ASN A 71 16.22 -11.64 19.89
CA ASN A 71 15.01 -11.28 20.61
C ASN A 71 13.75 -11.73 19.84
N ARG A 72 12.62 -11.73 20.54
CA ARG A 72 11.33 -12.17 19.96
C ARG A 72 10.88 -11.28 18.80
N LEU A 73 11.16 -9.96 18.86
CA LEU A 73 10.83 -9.05 17.75
C LEU A 73 11.64 -9.38 16.50
N ASP A 74 12.93 -9.64 16.61
CA ASP A 74 13.77 -9.99 15.46
C ASP A 74 13.35 -11.33 14.83
N MET A 75 12.95 -12.30 15.66
CA MET A 75 12.36 -13.54 15.16
C MET A 75 11.05 -13.28 14.43
N THR A 76 10.18 -12.43 14.99
CA THR A 76 8.90 -12.04 14.37
C THR A 76 9.13 -11.36 13.02
N LYS A 77 10.06 -10.40 12.94
CA LYS A 77 10.46 -9.75 11.69
C LYS A 77 10.97 -10.74 10.65
N TYR A 78 11.81 -11.68 11.08
CA TYR A 78 12.36 -12.70 10.19
C TYR A 78 11.25 -13.55 9.55
N VAL A 79 10.32 -14.06 10.36
CA VAL A 79 9.19 -14.88 9.89
C VAL A 79 8.23 -14.07 9.02
N LEU A 80 7.88 -12.85 9.45
CA LEU A 80 6.98 -11.98 8.71
C LEU A 80 7.56 -11.51 7.38
N SER A 81 8.86 -11.24 7.31
CA SER A 81 9.53 -10.85 6.06
C SER A 81 9.37 -11.92 4.98
N ASP A 82 9.47 -13.19 5.33
CA ASP A 82 9.24 -14.31 4.41
C ASP A 82 7.75 -14.48 4.08
N PHE A 83 6.87 -14.31 5.07
CA PHE A 83 5.42 -14.32 4.87
C PHE A 83 4.98 -13.22 3.90
N ILE A 84 5.39 -11.97 4.10
CA ILE A 84 5.04 -10.80 3.28
C ILE A 84 5.47 -11.03 1.83
N LYS A 85 6.69 -11.52 1.60
CA LYS A 85 7.22 -11.79 0.24
C LYS A 85 6.35 -12.75 -0.55
N ARG A 86 5.74 -13.73 0.11
CA ARG A 86 4.90 -14.77 -0.53
C ARG A 86 3.47 -14.33 -0.82
N ARG A 87 3.01 -13.16 -0.33
CA ARG A 87 1.64 -12.65 -0.50
C ARG A 87 1.48 -11.86 -1.81
N ILE A 88 1.49 -12.57 -2.93
CA ILE A 88 1.28 -11.96 -4.25
C ILE A 88 -0.22 -11.79 -4.46
N GLY A 89 -0.65 -10.57 -4.80
CA GLY A 89 -2.06 -10.26 -5.06
C GLY A 89 -2.87 -9.85 -3.82
N ASP A 90 -2.37 -10.08 -2.58
CA ASP A 90 -3.00 -9.61 -1.35
C ASP A 90 -2.65 -8.14 -1.06
N ARG A 91 -3.55 -7.38 -0.42
CA ARG A 91 -3.22 -6.09 0.18
C ARG A 91 -2.76 -6.32 1.61
N LEU A 92 -1.65 -5.71 1.97
CA LEU A 92 -1.04 -5.83 3.29
C LEU A 92 -1.09 -4.49 4.01
N GLY A 93 -1.44 -4.49 5.27
CA GLY A 93 -1.32 -3.36 6.19
C GLY A 93 -0.54 -3.76 7.43
N LEU A 94 0.03 -2.78 8.12
CA LEU A 94 0.84 -2.99 9.32
C LEU A 94 0.36 -2.10 10.45
N ILE A 95 0.02 -2.72 11.56
CA ILE A 95 -0.25 -2.07 12.84
C ILE A 95 0.86 -2.44 13.79
N LEU A 96 1.38 -1.48 14.53
CA LEU A 96 2.31 -1.68 15.62
C LEU A 96 1.61 -1.31 16.92
N PHE A 97 1.78 -2.11 17.98
CA PHE A 97 1.13 -1.82 19.25
C PHE A 97 2.00 -2.19 20.45
N ALA A 98 1.80 -1.48 21.53
CA ALA A 98 2.27 -1.74 22.88
C ALA A 98 1.27 -1.10 23.86
N ASP A 99 1.58 0.01 24.55
CA ASP A 99 0.62 0.73 25.40
C ASP A 99 -0.59 1.26 24.60
N THR A 100 -0.39 1.56 23.34
CA THR A 100 -1.40 2.00 22.36
C THR A 100 -1.15 1.31 21.01
N ALA A 101 -2.13 1.33 20.12
CA ALA A 101 -2.01 0.83 18.77
C ALA A 101 -1.99 1.97 17.74
N TYR A 102 -1.13 1.87 16.72
CA TYR A 102 -1.11 2.83 15.63
C TYR A 102 -0.88 2.14 14.27
N LEU A 103 -1.41 2.76 13.24
CA LEU A 103 -1.28 2.29 11.87
C LEU A 103 0.09 2.71 11.31
N GLN A 104 0.96 1.75 11.06
CA GLN A 104 2.28 1.99 10.46
C GLN A 104 2.20 1.99 8.93
N ALA A 105 1.40 1.09 8.34
CA ALA A 105 1.12 1.07 6.92
C ALA A 105 -0.36 0.78 6.66
N PRO A 106 -1.05 1.60 5.84
CA PRO A 106 -2.40 1.27 5.39
C PRO A 106 -2.37 0.07 4.43
N LEU A 107 -3.53 -0.52 4.14
CA LEU A 107 -3.65 -1.61 3.19
C LEU A 107 -3.12 -1.19 1.80
N THR A 108 -2.08 -1.87 1.35
CA THR A 108 -1.38 -1.61 0.08
C THR A 108 -0.94 -2.90 -0.60
N PHE A 109 -0.79 -2.87 -1.92
CA PHE A 109 -0.16 -3.95 -2.68
C PHE A 109 1.38 -3.88 -2.65
N ASP A 110 1.94 -2.78 -2.15
CA ASP A 110 3.39 -2.58 -2.05
C ASP A 110 3.96 -3.33 -0.83
N ARG A 111 4.31 -4.59 -1.06
CA ARG A 111 4.87 -5.48 -0.05
C ARG A 111 6.25 -5.05 0.43
N ASP A 112 7.03 -4.44 -0.46
CA ASP A 112 8.40 -4.02 -0.12
C ASP A 112 8.37 -2.83 0.85
N THR A 113 7.45 -1.90 0.66
CA THR A 113 7.22 -0.81 1.61
C THR A 113 6.74 -1.35 2.97
N VAL A 114 5.78 -2.29 3.02
CA VAL A 114 5.31 -2.88 4.27
C VAL A 114 6.45 -3.60 5.00
N LYS A 115 7.27 -4.36 4.25
CA LYS A 115 8.45 -5.04 4.81
C LYS A 115 9.46 -4.05 5.38
N THR A 116 9.77 -2.97 4.66
CA THR A 116 10.71 -1.94 5.11
C THR A 116 10.23 -1.31 6.41
N LEU A 117 8.95 -0.92 6.50
CA LEU A 117 8.36 -0.34 7.69
C LEU A 117 8.35 -1.32 8.89
N LEU A 118 8.20 -2.63 8.63
CA LEU A 118 8.34 -3.66 9.64
C LEU A 118 9.80 -3.76 10.14
N ASP A 119 10.76 -3.78 9.22
CA ASP A 119 12.19 -3.87 9.56
C ASP A 119 12.68 -2.65 10.38
N GLU A 120 12.13 -1.47 10.10
CA GLU A 120 12.42 -0.22 10.83
C GLU A 120 11.77 -0.12 12.20
N SER A 121 10.80 -0.98 12.54
CA SER A 121 10.15 -0.97 13.84
C SER A 121 11.15 -1.29 14.97
N VAL A 122 11.05 -0.58 16.10
CA VAL A 122 11.96 -0.76 17.24
C VAL A 122 11.18 -0.96 18.54
N LEU A 123 11.77 -1.74 19.44
CA LEU A 123 11.20 -1.99 20.76
C LEU A 123 11.12 -0.71 21.60
N GLY A 124 10.04 -0.58 22.39
CA GLY A 124 9.85 0.53 23.29
C GLY A 124 9.38 1.83 22.63
N LEU A 125 9.17 1.86 21.32
CA LEU A 125 8.67 3.05 20.61
C LEU A 125 7.27 3.45 21.08
N VAL A 126 6.43 2.47 21.43
CA VAL A 126 4.99 2.66 21.73
C VAL A 126 4.65 2.35 23.20
N GLY A 127 5.65 2.03 24.02
CA GLY A 127 5.47 1.64 25.41
C GLY A 127 5.98 0.24 25.74
N GLU A 128 5.63 -0.27 26.92
CA GLU A 128 6.11 -1.58 27.40
C GLU A 128 4.96 -2.57 27.68
N ARG A 129 3.72 -2.09 27.77
CA ARG A 129 2.53 -2.91 28.01
C ARG A 129 1.93 -3.38 26.69
N THR A 130 0.81 -4.12 26.74
CA THR A 130 0.24 -4.78 25.58
C THR A 130 -1.26 -4.42 25.45
N ALA A 131 -1.63 -3.61 24.45
CA ALA A 131 -2.99 -3.16 24.15
C ALA A 131 -3.57 -3.94 22.95
N ILE A 132 -3.88 -5.22 23.15
CA ILE A 132 -4.40 -6.11 22.08
C ILE A 132 -5.76 -5.59 21.57
N GLY A 133 -6.66 -5.21 22.47
CA GLY A 133 -7.99 -4.74 22.11
C GLY A 133 -7.97 -3.49 21.22
N ASP A 134 -7.07 -2.55 21.52
CA ASP A 134 -6.89 -1.33 20.70
C ASP A 134 -6.34 -1.69 19.30
N ALA A 135 -5.43 -2.69 19.18
CA ALA A 135 -4.91 -3.17 17.90
C ALA A 135 -6.02 -3.81 17.06
N ILE A 136 -6.86 -4.65 17.66
CA ILE A 136 -8.02 -5.28 16.99
C ILE A 136 -9.01 -4.20 16.55
N GLY A 137 -9.39 -3.27 17.46
CA GLY A 137 -10.32 -2.19 17.15
C GLY A 137 -9.82 -1.28 16.01
N LEU A 138 -8.52 -0.99 15.98
CA LEU A 138 -7.90 -0.23 14.90
C LEU A 138 -7.95 -0.99 13.57
N ALA A 139 -7.67 -2.30 13.58
CA ALA A 139 -7.72 -3.15 12.39
C ALA A 139 -9.14 -3.20 11.82
N VAL A 140 -10.15 -3.45 12.66
CA VAL A 140 -11.57 -3.48 12.26
C VAL A 140 -11.96 -2.16 11.60
N LYS A 141 -11.61 -1.03 12.23
CA LYS A 141 -11.88 0.31 11.68
C LYS A 141 -11.22 0.54 10.31
N ARG A 142 -10.07 -0.07 10.04
CA ARG A 142 -9.35 0.06 8.77
C ARG A 142 -9.84 -0.86 7.67
N PHE A 143 -10.57 -1.90 8.04
CA PHE A 143 -11.23 -2.79 7.07
C PHE A 143 -12.57 -2.26 6.55
N ASP A 144 -13.15 -1.23 7.17
CA ASP A 144 -14.55 -0.81 7.00
C ASP A 144 -14.87 -0.17 5.64
N ASP A 145 -13.87 0.12 4.80
CA ASP A 145 -14.03 0.89 3.57
C ASP A 145 -14.50 0.08 2.33
N LYS A 146 -14.67 -1.25 2.39
CA LYS A 146 -15.10 -2.07 1.24
C LYS A 146 -15.89 -3.32 1.64
N GLU A 147 -17.07 -3.48 1.05
CA GLU A 147 -18.04 -4.54 1.38
C GLU A 147 -17.66 -5.96 0.90
N GLU A 148 -16.69 -6.18 0.01
CA GLU A 148 -16.49 -7.43 -0.72
C GLU A 148 -15.11 -8.09 -0.61
N SER A 149 -14.25 -7.73 0.38
CA SER A 149 -12.95 -8.37 0.51
C SER A 149 -12.89 -9.39 1.65
N ASN A 150 -12.15 -10.48 1.42
CA ASN A 150 -11.78 -11.41 2.49
C ASN A 150 -10.80 -10.71 3.44
N ARG A 151 -11.23 -10.40 4.64
CA ARG A 151 -10.50 -9.63 5.65
C ARG A 151 -9.88 -10.56 6.67
N VAL A 152 -8.58 -10.43 6.89
CA VAL A 152 -7.85 -11.25 7.86
C VAL A 152 -6.96 -10.35 8.70
N LEU A 153 -7.09 -10.47 10.02
CA LEU A 153 -6.15 -9.87 10.97
C LEU A 153 -5.20 -10.95 11.48
N ILE A 154 -3.92 -10.71 11.36
CA ILE A 154 -2.85 -11.54 11.92
C ILE A 154 -2.26 -10.80 13.11
N LEU A 155 -2.50 -11.32 14.30
CA LEU A 155 -2.00 -10.75 15.53
C LEU A 155 -0.77 -11.55 16.01
N LEU A 156 0.37 -10.85 16.19
CA LEU A 156 1.60 -11.44 16.69
C LEU A 156 1.93 -10.79 18.04
N THR A 157 1.74 -11.54 19.09
CA THR A 157 2.00 -11.17 20.48
C THR A 157 2.47 -12.38 21.28
N ASP A 158 3.23 -12.14 22.31
CA ASP A 158 3.66 -13.15 23.29
C ASP A 158 3.00 -12.94 24.68
N GLY A 159 2.17 -11.90 24.81
CA GLY A 159 1.59 -11.43 26.07
C GLY A 159 0.08 -11.48 26.14
N ALA A 160 -0.43 -11.25 27.33
CA ALA A 160 -1.84 -10.99 27.59
C ALA A 160 -2.13 -9.48 27.50
N ASN A 161 -3.40 -9.12 27.28
CA ASN A 161 -3.81 -7.71 27.27
C ASN A 161 -3.59 -7.07 28.63
N THR A 162 -2.72 -6.07 28.72
CA THR A 162 -2.36 -5.37 29.98
C THR A 162 -2.55 -3.86 29.89
N ALA A 163 -2.93 -3.35 28.71
CA ALA A 163 -3.17 -1.93 28.46
C ALA A 163 -4.28 -1.77 27.39
N GLY A 164 -4.58 -0.51 27.06
CA GLY A 164 -5.58 -0.16 26.05
C GLY A 164 -6.93 0.20 26.66
N ASN A 165 -7.80 0.77 25.80
CA ASN A 165 -9.14 1.21 26.17
C ASN A 165 -10.22 0.18 25.78
N ILE A 166 -9.87 -0.80 24.98
CA ILE A 166 -10.79 -1.83 24.45
C ILE A 166 -10.35 -3.20 25.00
N THR A 167 -11.29 -3.94 25.58
CA THR A 167 -11.06 -5.35 25.93
C THR A 167 -11.18 -6.22 24.70
N PRO A 168 -10.30 -7.22 24.52
CA PRO A 168 -10.33 -8.10 23.34
C PRO A 168 -11.42 -9.17 23.37
N GLU A 169 -12.46 -9.03 24.22
CA GLU A 169 -13.62 -9.94 24.35
C GLU A 169 -14.72 -9.64 23.35
#